data_fd2108f9f8b57cd149f3d5579ecd3b36
#
_entry.id   fd2108f9f8b57cd149f3d5579ecd3b36
#
_cell.length_a   1.000
_cell.length_b   1.000
_cell.length_c   1.000
_cell.angle_alpha   90.00
_cell.angle_beta   90.00
_cell.angle_gamma   90.00
#
_symmetry.space_group_name_H-M   'P 1'
#
loop_
_entity.id
_entity.type
_entity.pdbx_description
1 polymer ?
#
loop_
_entity_poly.entity_id
_entity_poly.type
_entity_poly.pdbx_seq_one_letter_code
_entity_poly.pdbx_strand_id
1 'polypeptide(L)'
;MAKANTASRVRKKVRKTVSEGIVHVHASFNNTIITITDRQGNGLSWATSGGAGFKGSRKSTPFAAQVAAEAAGKVAQEYGVKNLEARIKGPGPGRESSIRALNALGFKITSITDVTPLPHNGCRPPKKRRI
;
A
#
# COMPACT_ATOMS: atom_id res chain seq x y z
N MET A 1 -18.68 -8.47 27.07
CA MET A 1 -19.39 -7.35 26.43
C MET A 1 -18.68 -6.03 26.67
N ALA A 2 -18.69 -5.54 27.90
CA ALA A 2 -18.06 -4.28 28.22
C ALA A 2 -16.57 -4.25 27.90
N LYS A 3 -15.89 -5.36 28.08
CA LYS A 3 -14.44 -5.46 27.82
C LYS A 3 -14.10 -5.22 26.36
N ALA A 4 -14.87 -5.81 25.45
CA ALA A 4 -14.60 -5.63 24.02
C ALA A 4 -14.85 -4.19 23.60
N ASN A 5 -15.93 -3.60 24.08
CA ASN A 5 -16.23 -2.22 23.78
C ASN A 5 -15.18 -1.27 24.33
N THR A 6 -14.68 -1.55 25.52
CA THR A 6 -13.64 -0.73 26.14
C THR A 6 -12.35 -0.79 25.32
N ALA A 7 -11.95 -1.99 24.89
CA ALA A 7 -10.76 -2.15 24.07
C ALA A 7 -10.89 -1.42 22.73
N SER A 8 -12.03 -1.50 22.10
CA SER A 8 -12.28 -0.76 20.84
C SER A 8 -12.19 0.74 21.05
N ARG A 9 -12.77 1.24 22.13
CA ARG A 9 -12.72 2.68 22.43
C ARG A 9 -11.30 3.14 22.71
N VAL A 10 -10.53 2.37 23.43
CA VAL A 10 -9.13 2.69 23.72
C VAL A 10 -8.34 2.79 22.42
N ARG A 11 -8.51 1.83 21.51
CA ARG A 11 -7.83 1.87 20.23
C ARG A 11 -8.20 3.09 19.41
N LYS A 12 -9.47 3.46 19.39
CA LYS A 12 -9.91 4.66 18.67
C LYS A 12 -9.31 5.92 19.25
N LYS A 13 -9.19 5.99 20.57
CA LYS A 13 -8.62 7.18 21.24
C LYS A 13 -7.16 7.40 20.90
N VAL A 14 -6.39 6.33 20.73
CA VAL A 14 -4.97 6.47 20.40
C VAL A 14 -4.70 6.60 18.91
N ARG A 15 -5.74 6.51 18.08
CA ARG A 15 -5.60 6.65 16.64
C ARG A 15 -5.25 8.10 16.30
N LYS A 16 -4.14 8.26 15.59
CA LYS A 16 -3.69 9.59 15.19
C LYS A 16 -4.55 10.15 14.07
N THR A 17 -4.67 11.46 14.04
CA THR A 17 -5.26 12.16 12.90
C THR A 17 -4.13 12.65 12.01
N VAL A 18 -4.09 12.18 10.78
CA VAL A 18 -3.04 12.49 9.81
C VAL A 18 -3.70 12.99 8.54
N SER A 19 -3.42 14.22 8.15
CA SER A 19 -4.00 14.80 6.93
C SER A 19 -3.17 14.51 5.69
N GLU A 20 -1.86 14.37 5.84
CA GLU A 20 -0.96 14.07 4.73
C GLU A 20 -0.24 12.77 4.99
N GLY A 21 -0.15 11.95 3.95
CA GLY A 21 0.51 10.67 4.05
C GLY A 21 1.29 10.34 2.80
N ILE A 22 1.95 9.20 2.86
CA ILE A 22 2.70 8.65 1.73
C ILE A 22 2.17 7.26 1.46
N VAL A 23 1.81 7.00 0.21
CA VAL A 23 1.45 5.65 -0.20
C VAL A 23 2.66 5.01 -0.86
N HIS A 24 3.06 3.85 -0.34
CA HIS A 24 4.16 3.07 -0.85
C HIS A 24 3.59 1.90 -1.62
N VAL A 25 3.82 1.86 -2.92
CA VAL A 25 3.35 0.78 -3.77
C VAL A 25 4.55 -0.08 -4.17
N HIS A 26 4.57 -1.31 -3.71
CA HIS A 26 5.59 -2.28 -4.12
C HIS A 26 4.92 -3.25 -5.09
N ALA A 27 5.17 -3.07 -6.38
CA ALA A 27 4.57 -3.87 -7.43
C ALA A 27 5.61 -4.82 -8.02
N SER A 28 5.55 -6.07 -7.61
CA SER A 28 6.39 -7.11 -8.18
C SER A 28 5.63 -7.84 -9.29
N PHE A 29 6.31 -8.74 -9.99
CA PHE A 29 5.64 -9.53 -11.01
C PHE A 29 4.59 -10.48 -10.45
N ASN A 30 4.69 -10.82 -9.17
CA ASN A 30 3.81 -11.81 -8.54
C ASN A 30 2.79 -11.20 -7.57
N ASN A 31 2.99 -9.98 -7.13
CA ASN A 31 2.14 -9.43 -6.09
C ASN A 31 2.25 -7.90 -6.07
N THR A 32 1.29 -7.27 -5.41
CA THR A 32 1.33 -5.83 -5.17
C THR A 32 1.08 -5.60 -3.69
N ILE A 33 1.94 -4.84 -3.06
CA ILE A 33 1.83 -4.49 -1.65
C ILE A 33 1.66 -2.98 -1.55
N ILE A 34 0.64 -2.55 -0.84
CA ILE A 34 0.34 -1.14 -0.67
C ILE A 34 0.38 -0.82 0.81
N THR A 35 1.20 0.16 1.17
CA THR A 35 1.34 0.61 2.54
C THR A 35 1.14 2.11 2.56
N ILE A 36 0.28 2.59 3.44
CA ILE A 36 0.05 4.02 3.62
C ILE A 36 0.62 4.42 4.96
N THR A 37 1.51 5.39 4.95
CA THR A 37 2.20 5.87 6.14
C THR A 37 1.99 7.37 6.27
N ASP A 38 2.35 7.91 7.43
CA ASP A 38 2.45 9.34 7.59
C ASP A 38 3.77 9.83 6.95
N ARG A 39 4.03 11.13 7.03
CA ARG A 39 5.23 11.67 6.40
C ARG A 39 6.52 11.26 7.12
N GLN A 40 6.42 10.76 8.32
CA GLN A 40 7.55 10.28 9.09
C GLN A 40 7.84 8.80 8.86
N GLY A 41 6.96 8.10 8.13
CA GLY A 41 7.14 6.70 7.82
C GLY A 41 6.42 5.74 8.74
N ASN A 42 5.61 6.24 9.68
CA ASN A 42 4.84 5.37 10.56
C ASN A 42 3.66 4.77 9.82
N GLY A 43 3.52 3.45 9.85
CA GLY A 43 2.47 2.77 9.11
C GLY A 43 1.08 3.07 9.66
N LEU A 44 0.17 3.44 8.78
CA LEU A 44 -1.24 3.68 9.12
C LEU A 44 -2.12 2.53 8.65
N SER A 45 -1.89 2.06 7.43
CA SER A 45 -2.65 0.94 6.87
C SER A 45 -1.83 0.25 5.80
N TRP A 46 -2.21 -0.98 5.50
CA TRP A 46 -1.56 -1.74 4.45
C TRP A 46 -2.53 -2.77 3.90
N ALA A 47 -2.28 -3.20 2.67
CA ALA A 47 -3.04 -4.27 2.05
C ALA A 47 -2.19 -4.86 0.93
N THR A 48 -2.48 -6.10 0.58
CA THR A 48 -1.79 -6.78 -0.51
C THR A 48 -2.80 -7.45 -1.42
N SER A 49 -2.42 -7.71 -2.66
CA SER A 49 -3.26 -8.45 -3.58
C SER A 49 -3.56 -9.85 -3.04
N GLY A 50 -2.55 -10.51 -2.46
CA GLY A 50 -2.73 -11.82 -1.85
C GLY A 50 -3.70 -11.79 -0.68
N GLY A 51 -3.61 -10.75 0.14
CA GLY A 51 -4.50 -10.56 1.27
C GLY A 51 -5.93 -10.24 0.89
N ALA A 52 -6.15 -9.76 -0.33
CA ALA A 52 -7.47 -9.45 -0.84
C ALA A 52 -8.20 -10.67 -1.42
N GLY A 53 -7.61 -11.84 -1.33
CA GLY A 53 -8.22 -13.08 -1.79
C GLY A 53 -7.74 -13.58 -3.14
N PHE A 54 -6.87 -12.86 -3.80
CA PHE A 54 -6.28 -13.30 -5.08
C PHE A 54 -5.13 -14.25 -4.82
N LYS A 55 -5.06 -15.32 -5.60
CA LYS A 55 -4.03 -16.35 -5.42
C LYS A 55 -3.34 -16.65 -6.75
N GLY A 56 -2.10 -17.13 -6.66
CA GLY A 56 -1.34 -17.51 -7.86
C GLY A 56 -1.12 -16.32 -8.78
N SER A 57 -1.32 -16.52 -10.06
CA SER A 57 -1.10 -15.48 -11.06
C SER A 57 -2.08 -14.30 -10.94
N ARG A 58 -3.19 -14.48 -10.25
CA ARG A 58 -4.17 -13.41 -10.08
C ARG A 58 -3.66 -12.28 -9.20
N LYS A 59 -2.69 -12.55 -8.32
CA LYS A 59 -2.13 -11.53 -7.44
C LYS A 59 -1.43 -10.41 -8.19
N SER A 60 -0.93 -10.69 -9.38
CA SER A 60 -0.16 -9.71 -10.15
C SER A 60 -1.02 -8.88 -11.10
N THR A 61 -2.33 -9.11 -11.14
CA THR A 61 -3.20 -8.39 -12.07
C THR A 61 -3.44 -6.95 -11.61
N PRO A 62 -3.66 -6.01 -12.54
CA PRO A 62 -4.02 -4.64 -12.15
C PRO A 62 -5.29 -4.56 -11.32
N PHE A 63 -6.26 -5.42 -11.59
CA PHE A 63 -7.48 -5.44 -10.80
C PHE A 63 -7.23 -5.82 -9.34
N ALA A 64 -6.37 -6.80 -9.11
CA ALA A 64 -6.01 -7.19 -7.75
C ALA A 64 -5.33 -6.04 -7.00
N ALA A 65 -4.46 -5.31 -7.69
CA ALA A 65 -3.82 -4.14 -7.11
C ALA A 65 -4.84 -3.05 -6.78
N GLN A 66 -5.83 -2.87 -7.63
CA GLN A 66 -6.90 -1.91 -7.38
C GLN A 66 -7.68 -2.27 -6.11
N VAL A 67 -8.04 -3.52 -5.94
CA VAL A 67 -8.76 -3.98 -4.75
C VAL A 67 -7.92 -3.77 -3.50
N ALA A 68 -6.63 -4.08 -3.57
CA ALA A 68 -5.73 -3.88 -2.44
C ALA A 68 -5.62 -2.40 -2.08
N ALA A 69 -5.52 -1.54 -3.09
CA ALA A 69 -5.42 -0.10 -2.87
C ALA A 69 -6.70 0.44 -2.21
N GLU A 70 -7.85 -0.02 -2.65
CA GLU A 70 -9.12 0.38 -2.05
C GLU A 70 -9.19 -0.03 -0.58
N ALA A 71 -8.78 -1.25 -0.27
CA ALA A 71 -8.81 -1.74 1.10
C ALA A 71 -7.89 -0.90 2.00
N ALA A 72 -6.67 -0.65 1.57
CA ALA A 72 -5.75 0.18 2.33
C ALA A 72 -6.25 1.62 2.46
N GLY A 73 -6.80 2.16 1.38
CA GLY A 73 -7.30 3.53 1.36
C GLY A 73 -8.47 3.76 2.31
N LYS A 74 -9.37 2.81 2.40
CA LYS A 74 -10.51 2.94 3.32
C LYS A 74 -10.06 3.04 4.77
N VAL A 75 -9.07 2.23 5.15
CA VAL A 75 -8.52 2.32 6.51
C VAL A 75 -7.80 3.64 6.72
N ALA A 76 -7.04 4.09 5.73
CA ALA A 76 -6.34 5.37 5.83
C ALA A 76 -7.30 6.55 5.96
N GLN A 77 -8.47 6.48 5.32
CA GLN A 77 -9.47 7.54 5.45
C GLN A 77 -9.98 7.67 6.88
N GLU A 78 -9.99 6.59 7.64
CA GLU A 78 -10.37 6.64 9.04
C GLU A 78 -9.39 7.44 9.88
N TYR A 79 -8.13 7.54 9.44
CA TYR A 79 -7.12 8.39 10.08
C TYR A 79 -7.21 9.84 9.64
N GLY A 80 -8.10 10.16 8.73
CA GLY A 80 -8.27 11.51 8.23
C GLY A 80 -7.33 11.91 7.12
N VAL A 81 -6.63 10.98 6.51
CA VAL A 81 -5.71 11.26 5.41
C VAL A 81 -6.48 11.76 4.20
N LYS A 82 -6.05 12.89 3.65
CA LYS A 82 -6.67 13.50 2.48
C LYS A 82 -5.70 13.62 1.31
N ASN A 83 -4.45 13.94 1.58
CA ASN A 83 -3.42 14.12 0.57
C ASN A 83 -2.41 12.98 0.67
N LEU A 84 -2.01 12.44 -0.47
CA LEU A 84 -1.03 11.37 -0.53
C LEU A 84 0.07 11.71 -1.51
N GLU A 85 1.30 11.42 -1.12
CA GLU A 85 2.43 11.37 -2.02
C GLU A 85 2.63 9.91 -2.40
N ALA A 86 2.68 9.63 -3.69
CA ALA A 86 2.83 8.26 -4.16
C ALA A 86 4.30 7.94 -4.42
N ARG A 87 4.76 6.83 -3.86
CA ARG A 87 6.10 6.30 -4.13
C ARG A 87 5.94 4.89 -4.65
N ILE A 88 6.33 4.70 -5.90
CA ILE A 88 6.12 3.43 -6.61
C ILE A 88 7.45 2.71 -6.76
N LYS A 89 7.46 1.43 -6.45
CA LYS A 89 8.65 0.61 -6.53
C LYS A 89 8.32 -0.69 -7.25
N GLY A 90 9.16 -1.06 -8.22
CA GLY A 90 9.08 -2.34 -8.90
C GLY A 90 8.40 -2.27 -10.26
N PRO A 91 8.56 -3.33 -11.05
CA PRO A 91 8.10 -3.36 -12.44
C PRO A 91 6.72 -3.99 -12.64
N GLY A 92 6.01 -4.37 -11.57
CA GLY A 92 4.77 -5.10 -11.68
C GLY A 92 3.63 -4.32 -12.32
N PRO A 93 2.57 -5.01 -12.75
CA PRO A 93 1.46 -4.35 -13.45
C PRO A 93 0.54 -3.53 -12.54
N GLY A 94 0.71 -3.64 -11.22
CA GLY A 94 -0.13 -2.91 -10.27
C GLY A 94 0.28 -1.46 -10.02
N ARG A 95 1.30 -0.96 -10.71
CA ARG A 95 1.83 0.38 -10.46
C ARG A 95 0.78 1.49 -10.60
N GLU A 96 0.18 1.57 -11.77
CA GLU A 96 -0.77 2.65 -12.07
C GLU A 96 -2.15 2.40 -11.50
N SER A 97 -2.62 1.17 -11.54
CA SER A 97 -3.98 0.85 -11.09
C SER A 97 -4.18 1.14 -9.61
N SER A 98 -3.13 0.94 -8.80
CA SER A 98 -3.17 1.27 -7.38
C SER A 98 -3.40 2.76 -7.16
N ILE A 99 -2.67 3.59 -7.89
CA ILE A 99 -2.79 5.05 -7.75
C ILE A 99 -4.15 5.54 -8.24
N ARG A 100 -4.64 4.98 -9.34
CA ARG A 100 -5.97 5.34 -9.85
C ARG A 100 -7.06 4.98 -8.86
N ALA A 101 -6.94 3.83 -8.22
CA ALA A 101 -7.92 3.41 -7.23
C ALA A 101 -7.95 4.35 -6.02
N LEU A 102 -6.79 4.78 -5.57
CA LEU A 102 -6.71 5.74 -4.46
C LEU A 102 -7.28 7.09 -4.85
N ASN A 103 -7.01 7.55 -6.06
CA ASN A 103 -7.59 8.79 -6.54
C ASN A 103 -9.11 8.70 -6.63
N ALA A 104 -9.63 7.56 -7.05
CA ALA A 104 -11.08 7.34 -7.12
C ALA A 104 -11.76 7.34 -5.75
N LEU A 105 -11.02 6.98 -4.70
CA LEU A 105 -11.54 7.03 -3.33
C LEU A 105 -11.62 8.45 -2.77
N GLY A 106 -11.04 9.41 -3.46
CA GLY A 106 -11.08 10.80 -3.04
C GLY A 106 -9.78 11.36 -2.48
N PHE A 107 -8.70 10.57 -2.47
CA PHE A 107 -7.40 11.08 -2.06
C PHE A 107 -6.84 12.01 -3.13
N LYS A 108 -6.22 13.09 -2.70
CA LYS A 108 -5.51 13.97 -3.59
C LYS A 108 -4.06 13.50 -3.69
N ILE A 109 -3.66 13.07 -4.87
CA ILE A 109 -2.29 12.63 -5.11
C ILE A 109 -1.45 13.86 -5.45
N THR A 110 -0.56 14.25 -4.57
CA THR A 110 0.22 15.47 -4.74
C THR A 110 1.45 15.28 -5.62
N SER A 111 2.05 14.10 -5.57
CA SER A 111 3.20 13.79 -6.41
C SER A 111 3.33 12.29 -6.58
N ILE A 112 3.94 11.88 -7.68
CA ILE A 112 4.20 10.46 -7.95
C ILE A 112 5.69 10.34 -8.25
N THR A 113 6.37 9.53 -7.45
CA THR A 113 7.81 9.32 -7.58
C THR A 113 8.10 7.84 -7.74
N ASP A 114 8.95 7.50 -8.70
CA ASP A 114 9.41 6.13 -8.87
C ASP A 114 10.68 5.94 -8.03
N VAL A 115 10.61 5.06 -7.04
CA VAL A 115 11.72 4.80 -6.13
C VAL A 115 12.32 3.41 -6.34
N THR A 116 12.10 2.81 -7.51
CA THR A 116 12.65 1.52 -7.84
C THR A 116 14.18 1.56 -7.71
N PRO A 117 14.78 0.65 -6.92
CA PRO A 117 16.22 0.68 -6.74
C PRO A 117 16.95 0.25 -8.04
N LEU A 118 18.00 0.98 -8.36
CA LEU A 118 18.83 0.68 -9.53
C LEU A 118 20.29 0.56 -9.05
N PRO A 119 20.78 -0.66 -8.80
CA PRO A 119 22.14 -0.83 -8.32
C PRO A 119 23.16 -0.52 -9.42
N HIS A 120 24.27 0.08 -9.05
CA HIS A 120 25.40 0.31 -9.96
C HIS A 120 26.32 -0.88 -9.89
N ASN A 121 25.88 -2.02 -10.44
CA ASN A 121 26.46 -3.35 -10.35
C ASN A 121 26.22 -4.06 -9.00
N GLY A 122 26.02 -3.35 -7.92
CA GLY A 122 25.57 -3.89 -6.65
C GLY A 122 26.13 -5.25 -6.21
N CYS A 123 25.29 -5.98 -5.49
CA CYS A 123 25.64 -7.30 -4.99
C CYS A 123 25.46 -8.37 -6.05
N ARG A 124 26.23 -9.43 -5.90
CA ARG A 124 26.09 -10.60 -6.78
C ARG A 124 24.70 -11.22 -6.59
N PRO A 125 23.97 -11.51 -7.68
CA PRO A 125 22.67 -12.16 -7.56
C PRO A 125 22.80 -13.60 -7.05
N PRO A 126 21.71 -14.16 -6.50
CA PRO A 126 21.73 -15.55 -6.06
C PRO A 126 21.93 -16.52 -7.21
N LYS A 127 22.30 -17.76 -6.88
CA LYS A 127 22.49 -18.77 -7.89
C LYS A 127 21.17 -19.11 -8.57
N LYS A 128 21.30 -19.74 -9.76
CA LYS A 128 20.14 -20.19 -10.52
C LYS A 128 19.30 -21.18 -9.70
N ARG A 129 18.00 -21.04 -9.76
CA ARG A 129 17.09 -21.94 -9.05
C ARG A 129 17.14 -23.34 -9.67
N ARG A 130 17.08 -24.33 -8.81
CA ARG A 130 16.84 -25.70 -9.23
C ARG A 130 15.33 -25.89 -9.37
N ILE A 131 14.91 -26.43 -10.47
CA ILE A 131 13.46 -26.65 -10.69
C ILE A 131 13.22 -28.11 -10.96
#